data_fc3644954310b6073d8134be1277cf27
#
_entry.id   fc3644954310b6073d8134be1277cf27
#
_cell.length_a   1.000
_cell.length_b   1.000
_cell.length_c   1.000
_cell.angle_alpha   90.00
_cell.angle_beta   90.00
_cell.angle_gamma   90.00
#
_symmetry.space_group_name_H-M   'P 1'
#
loop_
_entity.id
_entity.type
_entity.pdbx_description
1 polymer ?
#
loop_
_entity_poly.entity_id
_entity_poly.type
_entity_poly.pdbx_seq_one_letter_code
_entity_poly.pdbx_strand_id
1 'polypeptide(L)'
;MLVFTHGEASQLGSALDLRSVRRAELNAAAKELRVSHLKLLDHPDGALADRPLEQLTAQVGEFATLVGADLLLTFDEGGITGHPDHQRATEAAVAHAERAGIAVLAWAIPRTVALTLNREYGASFVGRDEHQLDLVAQVGRLAQRRASACHASQANGNPVLWRRLELLGDREYFRWLIPPR
;
A
#
# COMPACT_ATOMS: atom_id res chain seq x y z
N MET A 1 -5.13 -3.87 9.52
CA MET A 1 -4.19 -3.80 8.38
C MET A 1 -3.58 -5.18 8.16
N LEU A 2 -3.67 -5.72 6.95
CA LEU A 2 -3.02 -6.96 6.53
C LEU A 2 -1.81 -6.62 5.67
N VAL A 3 -0.65 -7.22 5.95
CA VAL A 3 0.60 -7.05 5.21
C VAL A 3 1.13 -8.43 4.86
N PHE A 4 1.43 -8.68 3.59
CA PHE A 4 1.79 -10.03 3.09
C PHE A 4 3.26 -10.37 3.28
N THR A 5 4.16 -9.39 3.17
CA THR A 5 5.62 -9.59 3.17
C THR A 5 6.31 -8.67 4.19
N HIS A 6 7.51 -9.01 4.58
CA HIS A 6 8.32 -8.16 5.46
C HIS A 6 9.09 -7.07 4.69
N GLY A 7 9.07 -7.09 3.37
CA GLY A 7 9.80 -6.14 2.54
C GLY A 7 11.31 -6.41 2.47
N GLU A 8 11.76 -7.61 2.80
CA GLU A 8 13.15 -7.99 3.00
C GLU A 8 13.99 -8.08 1.72
N ALA A 9 13.36 -8.19 0.55
CA ALA A 9 14.06 -8.24 -0.74
C ALA A 9 14.52 -6.85 -1.24
N SER A 10 14.02 -5.78 -0.64
CA SER A 10 14.43 -4.43 -1.00
C SER A 10 15.89 -4.17 -0.64
N GLN A 11 16.64 -3.55 -1.56
CA GLN A 11 18.02 -3.13 -1.35
C GLN A 11 18.18 -1.92 -0.42
N LEU A 12 17.06 -1.35 0.06
CA LEU A 12 17.07 -0.28 1.04
C LEU A 12 17.28 -0.85 2.44
N GLY A 13 18.38 -0.44 3.07
CA GLY A 13 18.77 -0.91 4.40
C GLY A 13 19.86 -2.00 4.34
N SER A 14 20.78 -1.96 5.31
CA SER A 14 21.97 -2.83 5.40
C SER A 14 22.01 -3.69 6.67
N ALA A 15 20.87 -3.87 7.34
CA ALA A 15 20.82 -4.65 8.58
C ALA A 15 20.99 -6.15 8.31
N LEU A 16 21.77 -6.84 9.14
CA LEU A 16 21.97 -8.29 9.06
C LEU A 16 20.66 -9.08 9.22
N ASP A 17 19.68 -8.53 9.94
CA ASP A 17 18.32 -9.07 10.10
C ASP A 17 17.28 -8.03 9.70
N LEU A 18 17.21 -7.74 8.41
CA LEU A 18 16.28 -6.75 7.85
C LEU A 18 14.82 -7.11 8.12
N ARG A 19 14.49 -8.40 8.19
CA ARG A 19 13.15 -8.90 8.45
C ARG A 19 12.65 -8.49 9.84
N SER A 20 13.46 -8.70 10.89
CA SER A 20 13.12 -8.28 12.25
C SER A 20 13.06 -6.77 12.39
N VAL A 21 13.99 -6.04 11.76
CA VAL A 21 13.98 -4.58 11.74
C VAL A 21 12.67 -4.07 11.15
N ARG A 22 12.27 -4.55 9.99
CA ARG A 22 11.05 -4.09 9.30
C ARG A 22 9.76 -4.47 10.01
N ARG A 23 9.76 -5.61 10.70
CA ARG A 23 8.65 -5.96 11.59
C ARG A 23 8.49 -4.94 12.73
N ALA A 24 9.60 -4.54 13.36
CA ALA A 24 9.59 -3.53 14.42
C ALA A 24 9.13 -2.17 13.90
N GLU A 25 9.64 -1.75 12.74
CA GLU A 25 9.25 -0.51 12.05
C GLU A 25 7.77 -0.49 11.69
N LEU A 26 7.24 -1.58 11.13
CA LEU A 26 5.82 -1.73 10.81
C LEU A 26 4.94 -1.60 12.06
N ASN A 27 5.32 -2.24 13.16
CA ASN A 27 4.58 -2.12 14.43
C ASN A 27 4.59 -0.69 14.96
N ALA A 28 5.73 0.02 14.86
CA ALA A 28 5.83 1.41 15.27
C ALA A 28 4.95 2.32 14.39
N ALA A 29 4.98 2.15 13.06
CA ALA A 29 4.15 2.88 12.13
C ALA A 29 2.65 2.63 12.35
N ALA A 30 2.25 1.38 12.57
CA ALA A 30 0.88 1.01 12.88
C ALA A 30 0.37 1.68 14.16
N LYS A 31 1.22 1.82 15.19
CA LYS A 31 0.91 2.52 16.42
C LYS A 31 0.69 4.03 16.16
N GLU A 32 1.57 4.67 15.40
CA GLU A 32 1.42 6.09 15.00
C GLU A 32 0.11 6.34 14.25
N LEU A 33 -0.31 5.40 13.41
CA LEU A 33 -1.56 5.47 12.65
C LEU A 33 -2.78 4.96 13.44
N ARG A 34 -2.61 4.52 14.69
CA ARG A 34 -3.67 3.95 15.53
C ARG A 34 -4.39 2.77 14.86
N VAL A 35 -3.63 1.93 14.16
CA VAL A 35 -4.17 0.71 13.55
C VAL A 35 -4.59 -0.27 14.64
N SER A 36 -5.88 -0.60 14.70
CA SER A 36 -6.46 -1.46 15.75
C SER A 36 -6.02 -2.92 15.61
N HIS A 37 -5.92 -3.41 14.38
CA HIS A 37 -5.57 -4.80 14.08
C HIS A 37 -4.49 -4.84 13.00
N LEU A 38 -3.34 -5.41 13.32
CA LEU A 38 -2.25 -5.64 12.39
C LEU A 38 -1.95 -7.12 12.28
N LYS A 39 -1.98 -7.68 11.06
CA LYS A 39 -1.50 -9.03 10.75
C LYS A 39 -0.40 -8.92 9.70
N LEU A 40 0.79 -9.37 10.04
CA LEU A 40 1.93 -9.50 9.12
C LEU A 40 2.08 -10.98 8.79
N LEU A 41 2.04 -11.30 7.51
CA LEU A 41 2.25 -12.64 6.99
C LEU A 41 3.72 -12.86 6.60
N ASP A 42 4.08 -14.10 6.31
CA ASP A 42 5.45 -14.54 6.09
C ASP A 42 5.71 -14.95 4.63
N HIS A 43 4.99 -14.34 3.66
CA HIS A 43 5.30 -14.58 2.25
C HIS A 43 6.66 -13.94 1.90
N PRO A 44 7.46 -14.57 1.03
CA PRO A 44 8.69 -13.99 0.54
C PRO A 44 8.41 -12.68 -0.20
N ASP A 45 9.17 -11.65 0.13
CA ASP A 45 9.09 -10.34 -0.52
C ASP A 45 9.61 -10.42 -1.97
N GLY A 46 8.92 -9.73 -2.88
CA GLY A 46 9.21 -9.76 -4.31
C GLY A 46 8.69 -11.00 -5.04
N ALA A 47 8.04 -11.95 -4.35
CA ALA A 47 7.56 -13.21 -4.90
C ALA A 47 6.07 -13.48 -4.63
N LEU A 48 5.31 -12.44 -4.29
CA LEU A 48 3.88 -12.59 -4.02
C LEU A 48 3.10 -12.99 -5.29
N ALA A 49 3.54 -12.52 -6.46
CA ALA A 49 2.97 -12.88 -7.75
C ALA A 49 3.03 -14.37 -8.05
N ASP A 50 4.02 -15.10 -7.51
CA ASP A 50 4.19 -16.54 -7.67
C ASP A 50 3.26 -17.37 -6.76
N ARG A 51 2.57 -16.73 -5.83
CA ARG A 51 1.66 -17.41 -4.92
C ARG A 51 0.29 -17.64 -5.56
N PRO A 52 -0.37 -18.78 -5.29
CA PRO A 52 -1.72 -19.01 -5.77
C PRO A 52 -2.65 -17.88 -5.30
N LEU A 53 -3.37 -17.27 -6.24
CA LEU A 53 -4.30 -16.17 -5.93
C LEU A 53 -5.33 -16.59 -4.89
N GLU A 54 -5.83 -17.82 -4.99
CA GLU A 54 -6.82 -18.37 -4.07
C GLU A 54 -6.32 -18.38 -2.61
N GLN A 55 -5.05 -18.72 -2.39
CA GLN A 55 -4.43 -18.69 -1.06
C GLN A 55 -4.43 -17.27 -0.48
N LEU A 56 -4.01 -16.29 -1.28
CA LEU A 56 -3.97 -14.90 -0.85
C LEU A 56 -5.37 -14.33 -0.61
N THR A 57 -6.31 -14.69 -1.49
CA THR A 57 -7.74 -14.32 -1.38
C THR A 57 -8.34 -14.85 -0.08
N ALA A 58 -8.06 -16.12 0.27
CA ALA A 58 -8.52 -16.72 1.52
C ALA A 58 -7.95 -15.97 2.75
N GLN A 59 -6.66 -15.62 2.73
CA GLN A 59 -6.02 -14.88 3.80
C GLN A 59 -6.60 -13.45 3.98
N VAL A 60 -6.95 -12.79 2.87
CA VAL A 60 -7.70 -11.51 2.92
C VAL A 60 -9.05 -11.73 3.59
N GLY A 61 -9.79 -12.76 3.17
CA GLY A 61 -11.10 -13.08 3.71
C GLY A 61 -11.10 -13.40 5.20
N GLU A 62 -10.16 -14.22 5.65
CA GLU A 62 -9.98 -14.54 7.07
C GLU A 62 -9.76 -13.26 7.90
N PHE A 63 -8.87 -12.38 7.43
CA PHE A 63 -8.59 -11.15 8.14
C PHE A 63 -9.74 -10.15 8.06
N ALA A 64 -10.39 -9.99 6.91
CA ALA A 64 -11.56 -9.13 6.75
C ALA A 64 -12.70 -9.55 7.69
N THR A 65 -12.97 -10.86 7.78
CA THR A 65 -13.97 -11.42 8.69
C THR A 65 -13.59 -11.17 10.15
N LEU A 66 -12.33 -11.41 10.52
CA LEU A 66 -11.83 -11.20 11.88
C LEU A 66 -12.05 -9.77 12.37
N VAL A 67 -11.87 -8.77 11.49
CA VAL A 67 -11.99 -7.35 11.85
C VAL A 67 -13.36 -6.75 11.52
N GLY A 68 -14.28 -7.51 10.92
CA GLY A 68 -15.60 -7.02 10.50
C GLY A 68 -15.51 -5.96 9.41
N ALA A 69 -14.65 -6.16 8.40
CA ALA A 69 -14.45 -5.18 7.34
C ALA A 69 -15.64 -5.12 6.39
N ASP A 70 -16.16 -3.92 6.14
CA ASP A 70 -17.19 -3.59 5.16
C ASP A 70 -16.65 -2.86 3.91
N LEU A 71 -15.37 -2.48 3.97
CA LEU A 71 -14.61 -1.83 2.90
C LEU A 71 -13.16 -2.33 2.92
N LEU A 72 -12.61 -2.63 1.75
CA LEU A 72 -11.17 -2.84 1.60
C LEU A 72 -10.51 -1.62 0.98
N LEU A 73 -9.41 -1.18 1.57
CA LEU A 73 -8.52 -0.18 0.99
C LEU A 73 -7.24 -0.87 0.53
N THR A 74 -6.90 -0.71 -0.76
CA THR A 74 -5.73 -1.35 -1.38
C THR A 74 -4.96 -0.38 -2.28
N PHE A 75 -3.95 -0.87 -2.99
CA PHE A 75 -3.30 -0.11 -4.05
C PHE A 75 -4.17 -0.09 -5.31
N ASP A 76 -3.97 0.90 -6.17
CA ASP A 76 -4.53 0.87 -7.51
C ASP A 76 -3.94 -0.29 -8.33
N GLU A 77 -4.67 -0.78 -9.34
CA GLU A 77 -4.33 -1.96 -10.16
C GLU A 77 -2.91 -1.94 -10.75
N GLY A 78 -2.38 -0.75 -11.03
CA GLY A 78 -0.99 -0.57 -11.46
C GLY A 78 0.05 -0.79 -10.37
N GLY A 79 -0.36 -1.15 -9.14
CA GLY A 79 0.56 -1.34 -8.01
C GLY A 79 1.30 -0.07 -7.60
N ILE A 80 0.80 1.09 -8.01
CA ILE A 80 1.37 2.44 -7.86
C ILE A 80 2.68 2.63 -8.63
N THR A 81 3.65 1.74 -8.47
CA THR A 81 4.97 1.78 -9.12
C THR A 81 5.19 0.62 -10.09
N GLY A 82 4.13 -0.08 -10.46
CA GLY A 82 4.25 -1.32 -11.23
C GLY A 82 4.79 -2.51 -10.43
N HIS A 83 4.81 -2.42 -9.07
CA HIS A 83 5.36 -3.48 -8.23
C HIS A 83 4.46 -4.73 -8.26
N PRO A 84 4.98 -5.91 -8.66
CA PRO A 84 4.16 -7.12 -8.82
C PRO A 84 3.45 -7.53 -7.52
N ASP A 85 4.10 -7.39 -6.37
CA ASP A 85 3.50 -7.74 -5.07
C ASP A 85 2.31 -6.83 -4.72
N HIS A 86 2.39 -5.52 -5.06
CA HIS A 86 1.27 -4.61 -4.85
C HIS A 86 0.09 -4.97 -5.76
N GLN A 87 0.36 -5.30 -7.04
CA GLN A 87 -0.66 -5.74 -7.98
C GLN A 87 -1.33 -7.02 -7.47
N ARG A 88 -0.51 -8.00 -7.04
CA ARG A 88 -1.03 -9.29 -6.54
C ARG A 88 -1.85 -9.14 -5.26
N ALA A 89 -1.44 -8.25 -4.35
CA ALA A 89 -2.21 -7.93 -3.14
C ALA A 89 -3.58 -7.31 -3.49
N THR A 90 -3.60 -6.42 -4.49
CA THR A 90 -4.83 -5.81 -5.00
C THR A 90 -5.74 -6.85 -5.64
N GLU A 91 -5.22 -7.74 -6.50
CA GLU A 91 -5.97 -8.84 -7.10
C GLU A 91 -6.64 -9.73 -6.03
N ALA A 92 -5.90 -10.06 -4.97
CA ALA A 92 -6.44 -10.86 -3.87
C ALA A 92 -7.56 -10.16 -3.11
N ALA A 93 -7.42 -8.84 -2.89
CA ALA A 93 -8.43 -8.03 -2.24
C ALA A 93 -9.71 -7.92 -3.11
N VAL A 94 -9.57 -7.67 -4.40
CA VAL A 94 -10.68 -7.61 -5.36
C VAL A 94 -11.40 -8.95 -5.43
N ALA A 95 -10.66 -10.06 -5.61
CA ALA A 95 -11.25 -11.40 -5.70
C ALA A 95 -12.03 -11.79 -4.42
N HIS A 96 -11.55 -11.39 -3.23
CA HIS A 96 -12.32 -11.59 -2.01
C HIS A 96 -13.58 -10.71 -1.98
N ALA A 97 -13.44 -9.42 -2.29
CA ALA A 97 -14.53 -8.46 -2.22
C ALA A 97 -15.69 -8.80 -3.17
N GLU A 98 -15.40 -9.29 -4.37
CA GLU A 98 -16.41 -9.78 -5.33
C GLU A 98 -17.24 -10.93 -4.73
N ARG A 99 -16.60 -11.87 -4.02
CA ARG A 99 -17.28 -13.00 -3.37
C ARG A 99 -18.08 -12.57 -2.14
N ALA A 100 -17.54 -11.63 -1.38
CA ALA A 100 -18.16 -11.16 -0.14
C ALA A 100 -19.20 -10.04 -0.36
N GLY A 101 -19.24 -9.43 -1.54
CA GLY A 101 -20.15 -8.33 -1.85
C GLY A 101 -19.79 -7.03 -1.11
N ILE A 102 -18.49 -6.79 -0.84
CA ILE A 102 -18.00 -5.58 -0.18
C ILE A 102 -17.27 -4.66 -1.17
N ALA A 103 -17.19 -3.38 -0.85
CA ALA A 103 -16.55 -2.38 -1.70
C ALA A 103 -15.02 -2.46 -1.63
N VAL A 104 -14.34 -2.02 -2.71
CA VAL A 104 -12.88 -1.85 -2.76
C VAL A 104 -12.54 -0.45 -3.22
N LEU A 105 -11.90 0.31 -2.36
CA LEU A 105 -11.34 1.62 -2.66
C LEU A 105 -9.83 1.46 -2.88
N ALA A 106 -9.31 1.95 -4.00
CA ALA A 106 -7.90 1.88 -4.32
C ALA A 106 -7.22 3.23 -4.12
N TRP A 107 -6.09 3.22 -3.44
CA TRP A 107 -5.22 4.38 -3.36
C TRP A 107 -4.52 4.57 -4.71
N ALA A 108 -4.69 5.74 -5.30
CA ALA A 108 -4.15 6.12 -6.59
C ALA A 108 -3.38 7.44 -6.50
N ILE A 109 -2.64 7.79 -7.53
CA ILE A 109 -1.97 9.10 -7.61
C ILE A 109 -2.36 9.81 -8.93
N PRO A 110 -2.47 11.16 -8.92
CA PRO A 110 -2.71 11.92 -10.13
C PRO A 110 -1.59 11.71 -11.16
N ARG A 111 -1.95 11.70 -12.45
CA ARG A 111 -1.00 11.56 -13.57
C ARG A 111 0.11 12.62 -13.51
N THR A 112 -0.20 13.84 -13.15
CA THR A 112 0.76 14.93 -13.03
C THR A 112 1.84 14.65 -11.98
N VAL A 113 1.45 14.06 -10.83
CA VAL A 113 2.37 13.65 -9.77
C VAL A 113 3.24 12.48 -10.25
N ALA A 114 2.63 11.46 -10.86
CA ALA A 114 3.35 10.30 -11.41
C ALA A 114 4.40 10.72 -12.45
N LEU A 115 4.03 11.56 -13.43
CA LEU A 115 4.93 12.05 -14.46
C LEU A 115 6.09 12.86 -13.89
N THR A 116 5.83 13.67 -12.85
CA THR A 116 6.88 14.44 -12.18
C THR A 116 7.88 13.53 -11.49
N LEU A 117 7.41 12.54 -10.71
CA LEU A 117 8.28 11.58 -10.03
C LEU A 117 9.08 10.71 -11.02
N ASN A 118 8.45 10.27 -12.11
CA ASN A 118 9.10 9.49 -13.14
C ASN A 118 10.22 10.27 -13.83
N ARG A 119 9.97 11.55 -14.13
CA ARG A 119 10.97 12.43 -14.74
C ARG A 119 12.12 12.78 -13.78
N GLU A 120 11.82 13.08 -12.51
CA GLU A 120 12.83 13.52 -11.53
C GLU A 120 13.72 12.37 -11.05
N TYR A 121 13.18 11.14 -10.97
CA TYR A 121 13.86 10.01 -10.32
C TYR A 121 13.99 8.75 -11.19
N GLY A 122 13.55 8.77 -12.45
CA GLY A 122 13.51 7.56 -13.28
C GLY A 122 12.61 6.46 -12.71
N ALA A 123 11.58 6.85 -11.95
CA ALA A 123 10.62 5.92 -11.35
C ALA A 123 9.60 5.42 -12.38
N SER A 124 8.76 4.45 -11.99
CA SER A 124 7.73 3.86 -12.84
C SER A 124 6.33 4.01 -12.25
N PHE A 125 6.02 5.20 -11.69
CA PHE A 125 4.70 5.45 -11.14
C PHE A 125 3.61 5.41 -12.19
N VAL A 126 2.52 4.74 -11.86
CA VAL A 126 1.30 4.69 -12.67
C VAL A 126 0.31 5.70 -12.12
N GLY A 127 0.08 6.79 -12.87
CA GLY A 127 -0.84 7.86 -12.48
C GLY A 127 -2.18 7.75 -13.19
N ARG A 128 -3.21 8.37 -12.60
CA ARG A 128 -4.58 8.44 -13.13
C ARG A 128 -4.95 9.87 -13.54
N ASP A 129 -5.75 10.00 -14.57
CA ASP A 129 -6.34 11.27 -14.94
C ASP A 129 -7.42 11.67 -13.93
N GLU A 130 -7.72 12.96 -13.83
CA GLU A 130 -8.69 13.47 -12.85
C GLU A 130 -10.07 12.78 -12.94
N HIS A 131 -10.55 12.50 -14.16
CA HIS A 131 -11.84 11.82 -14.38
C HIS A 131 -11.84 10.33 -13.97
N GLN A 132 -10.67 9.76 -13.66
CA GLN A 132 -10.51 8.38 -13.16
C GLN A 132 -10.37 8.33 -11.63
N LEU A 133 -10.40 9.48 -10.97
CA LEU A 133 -10.26 9.60 -9.52
C LEU A 133 -11.64 9.93 -8.93
N ASP A 134 -12.19 9.00 -8.16
CA ASP A 134 -13.56 9.10 -7.65
C ASP A 134 -13.63 9.90 -6.33
N LEU A 135 -12.55 9.90 -5.55
CA LEU A 135 -12.50 10.54 -4.25
C LEU A 135 -11.17 11.24 -4.03
N VAL A 136 -11.25 12.48 -3.55
CA VAL A 136 -10.10 13.25 -3.06
C VAL A 136 -10.34 13.57 -1.58
N ALA A 137 -9.48 13.03 -0.72
CA ALA A 137 -9.54 13.26 0.71
C ALA A 137 -8.51 14.30 1.15
N GLN A 138 -8.94 15.27 1.93
CA GLN A 138 -8.03 16.18 2.63
C GLN A 138 -7.47 15.48 3.85
N VAL A 139 -6.15 15.48 4.02
CA VAL A 139 -5.45 14.71 5.06
C VAL A 139 -4.44 15.56 5.83
N GLY A 140 -4.34 15.27 7.13
CA GLY A 140 -3.27 15.83 7.96
C GLY A 140 -1.98 15.02 7.80
N ARG A 141 -0.96 15.57 7.11
CA ARG A 141 0.30 14.86 6.82
C ARG A 141 1.14 14.50 8.04
N LEU A 142 0.87 15.10 9.20
CA LEU A 142 1.73 14.90 10.38
C LEU A 142 1.79 13.43 10.81
N ALA A 143 0.64 12.77 10.93
CA ALA A 143 0.58 11.35 11.31
C ALA A 143 1.24 10.45 10.25
N GLN A 144 0.97 10.72 8.97
CA GLN A 144 1.57 9.97 7.86
C GLN A 144 3.09 10.14 7.81
N ARG A 145 3.61 11.36 8.00
CA ARG A 145 5.06 11.62 8.05
C ARG A 145 5.73 10.90 9.23
N ARG A 146 5.10 10.91 10.41
CA ARG A 146 5.59 10.16 11.58
C ARG A 146 5.62 8.67 11.32
N ALA A 147 4.53 8.12 10.78
CA ALA A 147 4.47 6.70 10.44
C ALA A 147 5.50 6.31 9.37
N SER A 148 5.67 7.13 8.32
CA SER A 148 6.71 6.92 7.31
C SER A 148 8.11 6.97 7.90
N ALA A 149 8.37 7.88 8.84
CA ALA A 149 9.67 7.99 9.52
C ALA A 149 9.96 6.78 10.44
N CYS A 150 8.95 6.05 10.91
CA CYS A 150 9.15 4.80 11.63
C CYS A 150 9.80 3.72 10.76
N HIS A 151 9.63 3.79 9.44
CA HIS A 151 10.30 2.89 8.49
C HIS A 151 11.70 3.39 8.12
N ALA A 152 12.55 3.63 9.12
CA ALA A 152 13.87 4.23 8.94
C ALA A 152 14.74 3.51 7.91
N SER A 153 14.67 2.16 7.86
CA SER A 153 15.38 1.35 6.87
C SER A 153 14.94 1.61 5.42
N GLN A 154 13.78 2.23 5.20
CA GLN A 154 13.20 2.50 3.88
C GLN A 154 13.04 4.00 3.61
N ALA A 155 12.82 4.81 4.64
CA ALA A 155 12.57 6.23 4.52
C ALA A 155 13.85 7.06 4.48
N ASN A 156 14.91 6.60 5.20
CA ASN A 156 16.19 7.28 5.20
C ASN A 156 16.85 7.12 3.82
N GLY A 157 17.19 8.26 3.21
CA GLY A 157 17.78 8.27 1.87
C GLY A 157 16.82 7.95 0.73
N ASN A 158 15.50 7.96 0.98
CA ASN A 158 14.48 7.77 -0.05
C ASN A 158 13.83 9.10 -0.46
N PRO A 159 14.44 9.86 -1.38
CA PRO A 159 13.92 11.17 -1.78
C PRO A 159 12.56 11.05 -2.49
N VAL A 160 12.31 9.92 -3.17
CA VAL A 160 11.06 9.68 -3.91
C VAL A 160 9.85 9.68 -2.97
N LEU A 161 9.97 9.04 -1.80
CA LEU A 161 8.92 9.01 -0.78
C LEU A 161 8.54 10.44 -0.34
N TRP A 162 9.54 11.23 0.03
CA TRP A 162 9.32 12.57 0.57
C TRP A 162 8.82 13.54 -0.51
N ARG A 163 9.37 13.43 -1.73
CA ARG A 163 8.93 14.23 -2.87
C ARG A 163 7.48 13.92 -3.26
N ARG A 164 7.07 12.66 -3.21
CA ARG A 164 5.68 12.27 -3.44
C ARG A 164 4.74 12.95 -2.44
N LEU A 165 5.06 12.91 -1.13
CA LEU A 165 4.24 13.57 -0.10
C LEU A 165 4.17 15.09 -0.29
N GLU A 166 5.26 15.70 -0.77
CA GLU A 166 5.30 17.14 -1.09
C GLU A 166 4.37 17.47 -2.27
N LEU A 167 4.47 16.70 -3.36
CA LEU A 167 3.66 16.91 -4.57
C LEU A 167 2.16 16.68 -4.33
N LEU A 168 1.81 15.74 -3.46
CA LEU A 168 0.42 15.47 -3.07
C LEU A 168 -0.15 16.55 -2.12
N GLY A 169 0.71 17.32 -1.45
CA GLY A 169 0.29 18.33 -0.48
C GLY A 169 -0.55 17.72 0.65
N ASP A 170 -1.72 18.28 0.91
CA ASP A 170 -2.67 17.83 1.93
C ASP A 170 -3.78 16.90 1.39
N ARG A 171 -3.57 16.28 0.22
CA ARG A 171 -4.59 15.48 -0.45
C ARG A 171 -4.11 14.06 -0.68
N GLU A 172 -5.06 13.10 -0.54
CA GLU A 172 -4.93 11.73 -1.02
C GLU A 172 -6.03 11.45 -2.05
N TYR A 173 -5.73 10.60 -3.00
CA TYR A 173 -6.57 10.34 -4.16
C TYR A 173 -6.92 8.87 -4.23
N PHE A 174 -8.18 8.59 -4.55
CA PHE A 174 -8.70 7.24 -4.57
C PHE A 174 -9.62 7.02 -5.77
N ARG A 175 -9.76 5.75 -6.14
CA ARG A 175 -10.75 5.30 -7.11
C ARG A 175 -11.42 4.02 -6.64
N TRP A 176 -12.66 3.83 -7.03
CA TRP A 176 -13.36 2.58 -6.76
C TRP A 176 -12.91 1.51 -7.75
N LEU A 177 -12.44 0.37 -7.27
CA LEU A 177 -12.31 -0.86 -8.05
C LEU A 177 -13.62 -1.64 -7.99
N ILE A 178 -14.29 -1.62 -6.82
CA ILE A 178 -15.65 -2.11 -6.61
C ILE A 178 -16.39 -1.03 -5.81
N PRO A 179 -17.35 -0.31 -6.41
CA PRO A 179 -18.10 0.72 -5.69
C PRO A 179 -19.00 0.13 -4.61
N PRO A 180 -19.37 0.89 -3.57
CA PRO A 180 -20.38 0.48 -2.61
C PRO A 180 -21.74 0.32 -3.33
N ARG A 181 -22.54 -0.64 -2.85
CA ARG A 181 -23.89 -0.90 -3.36
C ARG A 181 -24.90 0.10 -2.81
#